data_b4484a7b5870bb98143b52af1d41c1ad
#
_entry.id   b4484a7b5870bb98143b52af1d41c1ad
#
_cell.length_a   1.000
_cell.length_b   1.000
_cell.length_c   1.000
_cell.angle_alpha   90.00
_cell.angle_beta   90.00
_cell.angle_gamma   90.00
#
_symmetry.space_group_name_H-M   'P 1'
#
loop_
_entity.id
_entity.type
_entity.pdbx_description
1 polymer ?
#
loop_
_entity_poly.entity_id
_entity_poly.type
_entity_poly.pdbx_seq_one_letter_code
_entity_poly.pdbx_strand_id
1 'polypeptide(L)'
;MKRLLFPLLVFLTLPSVLHSSHSNNQGELVVTSESTRESIELAKYLKDNGVVKYSAYWCPNCLNQSELFGKQAYRELNVVECARDAINSQTQLCIDKKIKGFPTWEINGKLILGVLSLKELSKLTGFKN
;
A
#
# COMPACT_ATOMS: atom_id res chain seq x y z
N MET A 1 -72.75 -20.12 15.13
CA MET A 1 -71.36 -20.33 15.58
C MET A 1 -70.43 -19.66 14.60
N LYS A 2 -69.96 -18.47 14.96
CA LYS A 2 -69.02 -17.70 14.14
C LYS A 2 -67.60 -18.09 14.50
N ARG A 3 -66.86 -18.71 13.56
CA ARG A 3 -65.43 -18.97 13.68
C ARG A 3 -64.68 -17.72 13.31
N LEU A 4 -64.06 -17.11 14.30
CA LEU A 4 -63.10 -16.03 14.14
C LEU A 4 -61.78 -16.62 13.64
N LEU A 5 -61.46 -16.33 12.39
CA LEU A 5 -60.15 -16.58 11.83
C LEU A 5 -59.21 -15.43 12.21
N PHE A 6 -58.25 -15.70 13.09
CA PHE A 6 -57.14 -14.80 13.37
C PHE A 6 -56.12 -14.91 12.26
N PRO A 7 -55.72 -13.83 11.63
CA PRO A 7 -54.60 -13.90 10.70
C PRO A 7 -53.29 -13.96 11.49
N LEU A 8 -52.54 -15.02 11.24
CA LEU A 8 -51.20 -15.23 11.76
C LEU A 8 -50.28 -14.23 11.10
N LEU A 9 -49.90 -13.15 11.81
CA LEU A 9 -48.88 -12.22 11.39
C LEU A 9 -47.51 -12.94 11.49
N VAL A 10 -47.03 -13.40 10.37
CA VAL A 10 -45.64 -13.88 10.25
C VAL A 10 -44.73 -12.67 10.21
N PHE A 11 -44.08 -12.37 11.34
CA PHE A 11 -42.98 -11.42 11.40
C PHE A 11 -41.77 -12.06 10.70
N LEU A 12 -41.51 -11.69 9.44
CA LEU A 12 -40.24 -11.96 8.78
C LEU A 12 -39.18 -11.09 9.45
N THR A 13 -38.48 -11.66 10.41
CA THR A 13 -37.22 -11.05 10.88
C THR A 13 -36.15 -11.26 9.82
N LEU A 14 -35.85 -10.20 9.07
CA LEU A 14 -34.67 -10.14 8.21
C LEU A 14 -33.42 -10.16 9.10
N PRO A 15 -32.50 -11.09 8.88
CA PRO A 15 -31.21 -11.01 9.56
C PRO A 15 -30.48 -9.78 9.05
N SER A 16 -30.20 -8.83 9.96
CA SER A 16 -29.27 -7.75 9.72
C SER A 16 -27.91 -8.37 9.46
N VAL A 17 -27.53 -8.45 8.18
CA VAL A 17 -26.17 -8.78 7.81
C VAL A 17 -25.30 -7.60 8.23
N LEU A 18 -24.66 -7.72 9.40
CA LEU A 18 -23.56 -6.87 9.79
C LEU A 18 -22.46 -7.09 8.76
N HIS A 19 -22.37 -6.17 7.81
CA HIS A 19 -21.18 -6.05 6.97
C HIS A 19 -20.04 -5.57 7.87
N SER A 20 -19.36 -6.54 8.47
CA SER A 20 -18.01 -6.33 8.99
C SER A 20 -17.15 -5.99 7.77
N SER A 21 -16.86 -4.70 7.62
CA SER A 21 -15.81 -4.24 6.70
C SER A 21 -14.48 -4.73 7.25
N HIS A 22 -14.21 -6.02 7.08
CA HIS A 22 -12.85 -6.52 7.13
C HIS A 22 -12.15 -5.93 5.90
N SER A 23 -11.37 -4.91 6.12
CA SER A 23 -10.31 -4.53 5.21
C SER A 23 -9.41 -5.77 5.08
N ASN A 24 -9.68 -6.58 4.07
CA ASN A 24 -8.84 -7.70 3.69
C ASN A 24 -7.53 -7.14 3.12
N ASN A 25 -6.62 -6.75 4.00
CA ASN A 25 -5.21 -6.55 3.64
C ASN A 25 -4.59 -7.94 3.40
N GLN A 26 -5.05 -8.63 2.37
CA GLN A 26 -4.54 -9.96 2.00
C GLN A 26 -3.15 -9.81 1.37
N GLY A 27 -2.16 -9.40 2.18
CA GLY A 27 -0.78 -9.33 1.71
C GLY A 27 -0.51 -8.19 0.73
N GLU A 28 -1.24 -7.08 0.84
CA GLU A 28 -1.06 -5.88 0.03
C GLU A 28 -1.03 -4.62 0.91
N LEU A 29 -0.14 -3.68 0.58
CA LEU A 29 -0.07 -2.39 1.24
C LEU A 29 -1.10 -1.44 0.61
N VAL A 30 -2.00 -0.89 1.43
CA VAL A 30 -3.07 0.01 1.00
C VAL A 30 -2.72 1.44 1.39
N VAL A 31 -2.58 2.32 0.40
CA VAL A 31 -2.35 3.75 0.55
C VAL A 31 -3.69 4.49 0.43
N THR A 32 -3.97 5.38 1.37
CA THR A 32 -5.25 6.08 1.47
C THR A 32 -5.17 7.57 1.16
N SER A 33 -4.02 8.20 1.37
CA SER A 33 -3.83 9.62 1.08
C SER A 33 -3.89 9.92 -0.42
N GLU A 34 -4.35 11.13 -0.76
CA GLU A 34 -4.34 11.60 -2.14
C GLU A 34 -2.94 12.10 -2.52
N SER A 35 -2.57 11.89 -3.77
CA SER A 35 -1.31 12.40 -4.29
C SER A 35 -1.42 13.86 -4.72
N THR A 36 -0.34 14.60 -4.54
CA THR A 36 -0.17 15.88 -5.24
C THR A 36 0.37 15.63 -6.65
N ARG A 37 0.23 16.64 -7.52
CA ARG A 37 0.84 16.59 -8.85
C ARG A 37 2.35 16.37 -8.76
N GLU A 38 3.02 17.09 -7.85
CA GLU A 38 4.45 16.99 -7.63
C GLU A 38 4.87 15.58 -7.18
N SER A 39 4.11 14.96 -6.27
CA SER A 39 4.42 13.59 -5.83
C SER A 39 4.26 12.56 -6.96
N ILE A 40 3.31 12.76 -7.87
CA ILE A 40 3.14 11.90 -9.06
C ILE A 40 4.31 12.07 -10.03
N GLU A 41 4.72 13.32 -10.31
CA GLU A 41 5.84 13.62 -11.19
C GLU A 41 7.17 13.07 -10.63
N LEU A 42 7.38 13.23 -9.31
CA LEU A 42 8.54 12.62 -8.64
C LEU A 42 8.51 11.10 -8.75
N ALA A 43 7.40 10.45 -8.47
CA ALA A 43 7.30 8.98 -8.52
C ALA A 43 7.62 8.44 -9.92
N LYS A 44 7.12 9.08 -10.98
CA LYS A 44 7.44 8.73 -12.36
C LYS A 44 8.93 8.91 -12.66
N TYR A 45 9.50 10.03 -12.23
CA TYR A 45 10.92 10.29 -12.38
C TYR A 45 11.78 9.24 -11.68
N LEU A 46 11.44 8.88 -10.44
CA LEU A 46 12.14 7.82 -9.70
C LEU A 46 12.11 6.50 -10.45
N LYS A 47 10.95 6.09 -10.95
CA LYS A 47 10.78 4.87 -11.74
C LYS A 47 11.63 4.89 -13.01
N ASP A 48 11.56 5.98 -13.78
CA ASP A 48 12.28 6.14 -15.03
C ASP A 48 13.81 6.15 -14.84
N ASN A 49 14.28 6.52 -13.66
CA ASN A 49 15.69 6.50 -13.28
C ASN A 49 16.11 5.22 -12.52
N GLY A 50 15.27 4.19 -12.52
CA GLY A 50 15.61 2.89 -11.96
C GLY A 50 15.69 2.84 -10.44
N VAL A 51 15.08 3.81 -9.76
CA VAL A 51 14.99 3.80 -8.30
C VAL A 51 14.00 2.73 -7.86
N VAL A 52 14.38 1.93 -6.87
CA VAL A 52 13.57 0.84 -6.33
C VAL A 52 13.30 1.06 -4.85
N LYS A 53 12.08 0.81 -4.43
CA LYS A 53 11.69 0.75 -3.02
C LYS A 53 11.45 -0.71 -2.62
N TYR A 54 12.27 -1.23 -1.73
CA TYR A 54 12.06 -2.53 -1.09
C TYR A 54 11.14 -2.36 0.11
N SER A 55 10.09 -3.13 0.18
CA SER A 55 8.96 -2.92 1.09
C SER A 55 8.42 -4.24 1.62
N ALA A 56 7.69 -4.17 2.74
CA ALA A 56 6.85 -5.23 3.22
C ALA A 56 5.47 -4.65 3.57
N TYR A 57 4.40 -5.27 3.11
CA TYR A 57 3.05 -4.73 3.24
C TYR A 57 2.61 -4.48 4.69
N TRP A 58 3.10 -5.28 5.63
CA TRP A 58 2.82 -5.18 7.07
C TRP A 58 3.70 -4.18 7.81
N CYS A 59 4.66 -3.56 7.15
CA CYS A 59 5.63 -2.67 7.77
C CYS A 59 5.06 -1.25 7.95
N PRO A 60 4.93 -0.72 9.18
CA PRO A 60 4.39 0.62 9.43
C PRO A 60 5.18 1.74 8.74
N ASN A 61 6.50 1.64 8.72
CA ASN A 61 7.36 2.64 8.06
C ASN A 61 7.21 2.59 6.53
N CYS A 62 6.91 1.42 5.95
CA CYS A 62 6.60 1.29 4.53
C CYS A 62 5.28 1.97 4.18
N LEU A 63 4.27 1.82 5.04
CA LEU A 63 3.01 2.53 4.89
C LEU A 63 3.23 4.05 4.99
N ASN A 64 3.93 4.51 6.03
CA ASN A 64 4.25 5.93 6.20
C ASN A 64 4.95 6.50 4.97
N GLN A 65 5.96 5.80 4.45
CA GLN A 65 6.66 6.19 3.22
C GLN A 65 5.71 6.29 2.04
N SER A 66 4.81 5.34 1.89
CA SER A 66 3.87 5.30 0.77
C SER A 66 2.79 6.37 0.87
N GLU A 67 2.33 6.67 2.09
CA GLU A 67 1.36 7.75 2.35
C GLU A 67 1.94 9.15 2.04
N LEU A 68 3.26 9.36 2.12
CA LEU A 68 3.90 10.60 1.67
C LEU A 68 3.74 10.84 0.17
N PHE A 69 3.66 9.80 -0.62
CA PHE A 69 3.41 9.89 -2.07
C PHE A 69 1.94 10.03 -2.40
N GLY A 70 1.09 9.38 -1.63
CA GLY A 70 -0.32 9.21 -1.93
C GLY A 70 -0.59 8.07 -2.93
N LYS A 71 -1.85 7.66 -3.04
CA LYS A 71 -2.25 6.44 -3.75
C LYS A 71 -1.97 6.46 -5.25
N GLN A 72 -2.08 7.60 -5.92
CA GLN A 72 -1.83 7.70 -7.35
C GLN A 72 -0.32 7.63 -7.66
N ALA A 73 0.50 8.41 -6.92
CA ALA A 73 1.95 8.40 -7.07
C ALA A 73 2.57 7.06 -6.64
N TYR A 74 2.03 6.43 -5.59
CA TYR A 74 2.50 5.11 -5.15
C TYR A 74 2.43 4.06 -6.25
N ARG A 75 1.40 4.08 -7.10
CA ARG A 75 1.25 3.16 -8.24
C ARG A 75 2.31 3.36 -9.33
N GLU A 76 2.91 4.53 -9.38
CA GLU A 76 3.99 4.84 -10.33
C GLU A 76 5.36 4.39 -9.82
N LEU A 77 5.51 4.09 -8.52
CA LEU A 77 6.79 3.67 -7.96
C LEU A 77 7.14 2.24 -8.40
N ASN A 78 8.44 1.99 -8.54
CA ASN A 78 8.96 0.64 -8.66
C ASN A 78 9.14 0.05 -7.26
N VAL A 79 8.17 -0.74 -6.82
CA VAL A 79 8.13 -1.35 -5.50
C VAL A 79 8.40 -2.84 -5.58
N VAL A 80 9.34 -3.32 -4.79
CA VAL A 80 9.63 -4.74 -4.60
C VAL A 80 9.08 -5.18 -3.26
N GLU A 81 8.13 -6.11 -3.27
CA GLU A 81 7.51 -6.66 -2.08
C GLU A 81 8.33 -7.83 -1.53
N CYS A 82 8.85 -7.67 -0.32
CA CYS A 82 9.75 -8.63 0.31
C CYS A 82 9.07 -9.61 1.27
N ALA A 83 7.83 -9.34 1.70
CA ALA A 83 7.11 -10.24 2.59
C ALA A 83 6.75 -11.54 1.85
N ARG A 84 7.02 -12.69 2.48
CA ARG A 84 6.84 -14.01 1.85
C ARG A 84 5.39 -14.37 1.57
N ASP A 85 4.49 -13.89 2.42
CA ASP A 85 3.05 -14.14 2.37
C ASP A 85 2.28 -13.05 1.62
N ALA A 86 2.99 -12.10 1.01
CA ALA A 86 2.38 -11.03 0.23
C ALA A 86 1.90 -11.49 -1.14
N ILE A 87 0.89 -10.79 -1.67
CA ILE A 87 0.58 -10.83 -3.09
C ILE A 87 1.78 -10.25 -3.86
N ASN A 88 2.21 -10.91 -4.92
CA ASN A 88 3.36 -10.52 -5.74
C ASN A 88 4.70 -10.46 -4.95
N SER A 89 4.88 -11.35 -3.98
CA SER A 89 6.12 -11.46 -3.21
C SER A 89 7.34 -11.71 -4.12
N GLN A 90 8.39 -10.93 -3.88
CA GLN A 90 9.70 -11.06 -4.51
C GLN A 90 10.80 -11.27 -3.45
N THR A 91 10.51 -12.09 -2.46
CA THR A 91 11.38 -12.32 -1.30
C THR A 91 12.80 -12.71 -1.71
N GLN A 92 12.96 -13.56 -2.73
CA GLN A 92 14.29 -13.99 -3.16
C GLN A 92 15.15 -12.83 -3.65
N LEU A 93 14.56 -11.90 -4.40
CA LEU A 93 15.27 -10.68 -4.85
C LEU A 93 15.74 -9.84 -3.64
N CYS A 94 14.92 -9.73 -2.61
CA CYS A 94 15.29 -8.99 -1.39
C CYS A 94 16.46 -9.67 -0.66
N ILE A 95 16.49 -11.00 -0.61
CA ILE A 95 17.59 -11.77 -0.04
C ILE A 95 18.88 -11.56 -0.85
N ASP A 96 18.79 -11.66 -2.17
CA ASP A 96 19.93 -11.50 -3.07
C ASP A 96 20.51 -10.07 -3.00
N LYS A 97 19.65 -9.09 -2.84
CA LYS A 97 20.02 -7.67 -2.62
C LYS A 97 20.50 -7.38 -1.21
N LYS A 98 20.44 -8.36 -0.28
CA LYS A 98 20.84 -8.21 1.12
C LYS A 98 20.07 -7.10 1.84
N ILE A 99 18.77 -6.98 1.56
CA ILE A 99 17.90 -6.02 2.23
C ILE A 99 17.78 -6.39 3.71
N LYS A 100 18.10 -5.47 4.61
CA LYS A 100 18.18 -5.69 6.07
C LYS A 100 17.02 -5.08 6.84
N GLY A 101 16.21 -4.27 6.20
CA GLY A 101 15.06 -3.61 6.83
C GLY A 101 14.22 -2.87 5.81
N PHE A 102 13.09 -2.34 6.26
CA PHE A 102 12.09 -1.73 5.40
C PHE A 102 11.61 -0.37 5.93
N PRO A 103 11.31 0.58 5.04
CA PRO A 103 11.62 0.55 3.62
C PRO A 103 13.12 0.70 3.39
N THR A 104 13.63 0.14 2.31
CA THR A 104 14.96 0.42 1.78
C THR A 104 14.83 0.95 0.37
N TRP A 105 15.51 2.03 0.07
CA TRP A 105 15.60 2.61 -1.25
C TRP A 105 16.90 2.21 -1.93
N GLU A 106 16.83 1.77 -3.18
CA GLU A 106 18.00 1.60 -4.04
C GLU A 106 18.08 2.78 -5.02
N ILE A 107 19.09 3.62 -4.84
CA ILE A 107 19.33 4.82 -5.64
C ILE A 107 20.76 4.78 -6.19
N ASN A 108 20.91 4.73 -7.50
CA ASN A 108 22.23 4.62 -8.14
C ASN A 108 23.09 3.47 -7.57
N GLY A 109 22.47 2.32 -7.32
CA GLY A 109 23.13 1.14 -6.76
C GLY A 109 23.42 1.20 -5.26
N LYS A 110 23.05 2.27 -4.58
CA LYS A 110 23.21 2.41 -3.12
C LYS A 110 21.90 2.09 -2.41
N LEU A 111 22.01 1.32 -1.33
CA LEU A 111 20.88 0.99 -0.45
C LEU A 111 20.81 2.01 0.70
N ILE A 112 19.66 2.64 0.84
CA ILE A 112 19.37 3.61 1.90
C ILE A 112 18.18 3.10 2.69
N LEU A 113 18.41 2.70 3.94
CA LEU A 113 17.37 2.22 4.85
C LEU A 113 16.65 3.40 5.50
N GLY A 114 15.34 3.34 5.51
CA GLY A 114 14.47 4.24 6.26
C GLY A 114 13.51 5.04 5.40
N VAL A 115 12.66 5.79 6.08
CA VAL A 115 11.70 6.70 5.46
C VAL A 115 12.43 7.96 5.01
N LEU A 116 12.29 8.30 3.73
CA LEU A 116 12.83 9.53 3.15
C LEU A 116 11.69 10.47 2.78
N SER A 117 11.81 11.74 3.10
CA SER A 117 10.88 12.75 2.62
C SER A 117 10.95 12.89 1.09
N LEU A 118 9.90 13.38 0.46
CA LEU A 118 9.91 13.64 -0.99
C LEU A 118 11.02 14.62 -1.38
N LYS A 119 11.32 15.58 -0.50
CA LYS A 119 12.42 16.53 -0.69
C LYS A 119 13.80 15.84 -0.68
N GLU A 120 14.02 14.91 0.24
CA GLU A 120 15.27 14.13 0.30
C GLU A 120 15.41 13.25 -0.94
N LEU A 121 14.34 12.56 -1.36
CA LEU A 121 14.35 11.77 -2.59
C LEU A 121 14.65 12.63 -3.82
N SER A 122 14.03 13.81 -3.93
CA SER A 122 14.31 14.77 -5.01
C SER A 122 15.78 15.18 -5.03
N LYS A 123 16.33 15.51 -3.86
CA LYS A 123 17.74 15.92 -3.73
C LYS A 123 18.70 14.79 -4.09
N LEU A 124 18.45 13.57 -3.61
CA LEU A 124 19.31 12.41 -3.85
C LEU A 124 19.31 11.96 -5.32
N THR A 125 18.22 12.18 -6.02
CA THR A 125 18.04 11.72 -7.41
C THR A 125 18.20 12.82 -8.46
N GLY A 126 18.28 14.08 -8.02
CA GLY A 126 18.40 15.23 -8.92
C GLY A 126 17.08 15.67 -9.57
N PHE A 127 15.93 15.19 -9.06
CA PHE A 127 14.62 15.68 -9.50
C PHE A 127 14.49 17.17 -9.25
N LYS A 128 14.07 17.91 -10.27
CA LYS A 128 13.78 19.35 -10.20
C LYS A 128 12.37 19.56 -10.70
N ASN A 129 11.58 20.23 -9.92
CA ASN A 129 10.24 20.69 -10.27
C ASN A 129 10.31 21.99 -11.02
#